data_9f703e141624fb72e3533d318f4faf3a
#
_entry.id   9f703e141624fb72e3533d318f4faf3a
#
_cell.length_a   1.000
_cell.length_b   1.000
_cell.length_c   1.000
_cell.angle_alpha   90.00
_cell.angle_beta   90.00
_cell.angle_gamma   90.00
#
_symmetry.space_group_name_H-M   'P 1'
#
loop_
_entity.id
_entity.type
_entity.pdbx_description
1 polymer ?
#
loop_
_entity_poly.entity_id
_entity_poly.type
_entity_poly.pdbx_seq_one_letter_code
_entity_poly.pdbx_strand_id
1 'polypeptide(L)'
;MADAAPAPRLPSTCAGPVPIRPLGGYSVGSPRRVHRRAALTTGLLGLGGLGLADLLRLRDAQGGENRGTTGHDDTAVIFVWLPGGPPHLETYDMKPDAPAEVRGAFRPIRTNVAGIDVCELLPLHARCADRYSIIRSVTHDFADHGGGHKRFLTGRAPKEPTGFVNDFPMAGSFVSRFRPAAVPGIPGYTALVDSGRQHVDTFSFGAAYLGSSHTPYIVDGDPSTPQFQVPSLSLEERMERRLSDRAGLSASLDRLRREVDAGTSMRAKDDFDARALDMLTCPAAREAFDLSRETDQTRDRYGRHRFGQRALLARRLVEAGSTFVTVVMEHPGGEMPSNCCYNWDSHAVNCHIFDDAKWRMPFYDQAVTALVEDLYARGLDRRVLLVVTGEFGRTPRLENQLGTQTKVHQPGRDHWPGAQSILVAGGGLRMGQVVGSTDARGGYPKDRPLSPNDVWATVYRHLGIDKELAVPDLGGRPMPILPSGEPISELLG
;
A
#
# COMPACT_ATOMS: atom_id res chain seq x y z
N MET A 1 -44.40 -29.73 32.88
CA MET A 1 -44.95 -30.79 31.98
C MET A 1 -45.27 -30.16 30.66
N ALA A 2 -44.36 -30.31 29.71
CA ALA A 2 -44.59 -30.10 28.28
C ALA A 2 -43.44 -30.81 27.57
N ASP A 3 -43.80 -31.65 26.65
CA ASP A 3 -43.01 -32.70 26.02
C ASP A 3 -41.86 -32.16 25.12
N ALA A 4 -40.72 -32.87 25.24
CA ALA A 4 -39.61 -32.77 24.29
C ALA A 4 -39.83 -33.66 23.06
N ALA A 5 -39.76 -33.13 21.88
CA ALA A 5 -39.78 -33.86 20.60
C ALA A 5 -38.44 -34.55 20.36
N PRO A 6 -38.40 -35.76 19.77
CA PRO A 6 -37.15 -36.52 19.55
C PRO A 6 -36.43 -36.10 18.26
N ALA A 7 -35.10 -36.18 18.34
CA ALA A 7 -34.19 -35.95 17.22
C ALA A 7 -34.28 -37.04 16.11
N PRO A 8 -34.07 -36.70 14.84
CA PRO A 8 -34.10 -37.66 13.74
C PRO A 8 -32.87 -38.57 13.72
N ARG A 9 -33.11 -39.89 13.53
CA ARG A 9 -32.10 -40.95 13.37
C ARG A 9 -31.52 -40.91 11.95
N LEU A 10 -30.21 -41.00 11.86
CA LEU A 10 -29.48 -41.26 10.62
C LEU A 10 -29.60 -42.74 10.22
N PRO A 11 -29.75 -43.11 8.92
CA PRO A 11 -29.76 -44.48 8.47
C PRO A 11 -28.32 -45.03 8.39
N SER A 12 -28.10 -46.18 9.00
CA SER A 12 -26.94 -47.02 8.85
C SER A 12 -27.08 -47.88 7.58
N THR A 13 -26.18 -47.69 6.59
CA THR A 13 -25.97 -48.72 5.56
C THR A 13 -24.49 -49.04 5.50
N CYS A 14 -24.15 -50.22 5.97
CA CYS A 14 -22.88 -50.88 5.73
C CYS A 14 -22.79 -51.26 4.24
N ALA A 15 -21.82 -50.68 3.52
CA ALA A 15 -21.37 -51.21 2.24
C ALA A 15 -20.06 -51.98 2.45
N GLY A 16 -20.03 -53.23 2.04
CA GLY A 16 -18.89 -54.14 2.15
C GLY A 16 -17.72 -53.75 1.24
N PRO A 17 -16.56 -54.38 1.42
CA PRO A 17 -15.32 -53.96 0.77
C PRO A 17 -15.34 -54.25 -0.74
N VAL A 18 -15.00 -53.25 -1.53
CA VAL A 18 -14.78 -53.35 -2.98
C VAL A 18 -13.40 -53.99 -3.22
N PRO A 19 -13.27 -54.99 -4.08
CA PRO A 19 -11.98 -55.64 -4.35
C PRO A 19 -11.06 -54.70 -5.14
N ILE A 20 -9.85 -54.54 -4.63
CA ILE A 20 -8.75 -53.79 -5.26
C ILE A 20 -8.22 -54.64 -6.44
N ARG A 21 -8.36 -54.13 -7.67
CA ARG A 21 -7.65 -54.66 -8.83
C ARG A 21 -6.17 -54.22 -8.75
N PRO A 22 -5.21 -55.13 -8.99
CA PRO A 22 -3.80 -54.76 -9.05
C PRO A 22 -3.55 -53.90 -10.30
N LEU A 23 -2.99 -52.73 -10.09
CA LEU A 23 -2.45 -51.83 -11.14
C LEU A 23 -1.26 -52.56 -11.79
N GLY A 24 -1.32 -52.68 -13.11
CA GLY A 24 -0.30 -53.30 -13.93
C GLY A 24 1.08 -52.66 -13.72
N GLY A 25 2.09 -53.56 -13.71
CA GLY A 25 3.47 -53.22 -13.51
C GLY A 25 3.98 -52.23 -14.55
N TYR A 26 4.55 -51.13 -14.09
CA TYR A 26 5.39 -50.27 -14.93
C TYR A 26 6.68 -51.05 -15.24
N SER A 27 6.89 -51.39 -16.48
CA SER A 27 8.18 -51.90 -16.97
C SER A 27 9.18 -50.75 -16.85
N VAL A 28 10.21 -50.94 -16.04
CA VAL A 28 11.40 -50.06 -16.00
C VAL A 28 12.05 -50.16 -17.38
N GLY A 29 11.85 -49.13 -18.20
CA GLY A 29 12.50 -49.02 -19.49
C GLY A 29 14.00 -48.99 -19.31
N SER A 30 14.70 -49.80 -20.07
CA SER A 30 16.15 -49.88 -20.15
C SER A 30 16.76 -48.48 -20.30
N PRO A 31 17.92 -48.18 -19.69
CA PRO A 31 18.56 -46.86 -19.82
C PRO A 31 18.79 -46.57 -21.29
N ARG A 32 18.14 -45.50 -21.79
CA ARG A 32 18.39 -44.98 -23.15
C ARG A 32 19.87 -44.69 -23.28
N ARG A 33 20.57 -45.38 -24.14
CA ARG A 33 21.97 -45.10 -24.49
C ARG A 33 22.01 -43.64 -24.97
N VAL A 34 22.69 -42.78 -24.24
CA VAL A 34 22.96 -41.41 -24.65
C VAL A 34 23.79 -41.47 -25.92
N HIS A 35 23.28 -40.92 -27.01
CA HIS A 35 24.01 -40.88 -28.28
C HIS A 35 25.34 -40.13 -28.09
N ARG A 36 26.46 -40.67 -28.64
CA ARG A 36 27.80 -40.05 -28.60
C ARG A 36 27.80 -38.56 -28.98
N ARG A 37 26.91 -38.15 -29.89
CA ARG A 37 26.72 -36.75 -30.26
C ARG A 37 26.18 -35.85 -29.13
N ALA A 38 25.24 -36.39 -28.32
CA ALA A 38 24.70 -35.64 -27.16
C ALA A 38 25.76 -35.52 -26.03
N ALA A 39 26.58 -36.53 -25.82
CA ALA A 39 27.68 -36.50 -24.87
C ALA A 39 28.80 -35.51 -25.30
N LEU A 40 29.07 -35.42 -26.61
CA LEU A 40 30.08 -34.50 -27.15
C LEU A 40 29.58 -33.04 -27.12
N THR A 41 28.30 -32.74 -27.37
CA THR A 41 27.74 -31.40 -27.27
C THR A 41 27.68 -30.93 -25.83
N THR A 42 27.38 -31.81 -24.86
CA THR A 42 27.42 -31.46 -23.43
C THR A 42 28.87 -31.25 -22.93
N GLY A 43 29.84 -32.03 -23.48
CA GLY A 43 31.27 -31.87 -23.17
C GLY A 43 31.94 -30.66 -23.78
N LEU A 44 31.49 -30.21 -24.98
CA LEU A 44 32.02 -29.02 -25.63
C LEU A 44 31.58 -27.71 -24.95
N LEU A 45 30.37 -27.70 -24.32
CA LEU A 45 29.92 -26.59 -23.50
C LEU A 45 30.75 -26.45 -22.21
N GLY A 46 31.31 -27.53 -21.69
CA GLY A 46 32.21 -27.53 -20.54
C GLY A 46 33.64 -27.03 -20.86
N LEU A 47 34.10 -27.15 -22.10
CA LEU A 47 35.44 -26.69 -22.53
C LEU A 47 35.51 -25.20 -22.87
N GLY A 48 34.32 -24.53 -23.01
CA GLY A 48 34.21 -23.08 -23.21
C GLY A 48 34.16 -22.25 -21.93
N GLY A 49 34.35 -22.83 -20.75
CA GLY A 49 34.37 -22.11 -19.48
C GLY A 49 33.00 -21.64 -18.94
N LEU A 50 31.88 -22.00 -19.63
CA LEU A 50 30.54 -21.68 -19.18
C LEU A 50 29.90 -22.92 -18.55
N GLY A 51 29.89 -23.00 -17.22
CA GLY A 51 29.16 -24.03 -16.46
C GLY A 51 27.66 -23.75 -16.40
N LEU A 52 26.86 -24.73 -15.99
CA LEU A 52 25.42 -24.55 -15.73
C LEU A 52 25.17 -23.38 -14.75
N ALA A 53 26.08 -23.20 -13.79
CA ALA A 53 26.04 -22.07 -12.87
C ALA A 53 26.21 -20.72 -13.59
N ASP A 54 27.04 -20.65 -14.61
CA ASP A 54 27.25 -19.44 -15.39
C ASP A 54 26.10 -19.19 -16.37
N LEU A 55 25.50 -20.25 -16.89
CA LEU A 55 24.26 -20.14 -17.69
C LEU A 55 23.06 -19.67 -16.83
N LEU A 56 22.99 -20.11 -15.58
CA LEU A 56 21.99 -19.65 -14.63
C LEU A 56 22.27 -18.20 -14.20
N ARG A 57 23.53 -17.82 -13.98
CA ARG A 57 23.93 -16.43 -13.73
C ARG A 57 23.67 -15.51 -14.92
N LEU A 58 23.91 -15.99 -16.16
CA LEU A 58 23.56 -15.27 -17.37
C LEU A 58 22.03 -15.14 -17.55
N ARG A 59 21.26 -16.14 -17.18
CA ARG A 59 19.79 -16.05 -17.11
C ARG A 59 19.30 -15.11 -16.03
N ASP A 60 19.93 -15.11 -14.85
CA ASP A 60 19.65 -14.14 -13.78
C ASP A 60 20.07 -12.73 -14.17
N ALA A 61 21.20 -12.58 -14.84
CA ALA A 61 21.65 -11.30 -15.38
C ALA A 61 20.73 -10.83 -16.53
N GLN A 62 20.30 -11.72 -17.44
CA GLN A 62 19.32 -11.42 -18.49
C GLN A 62 17.91 -11.21 -17.93
N GLY A 63 17.54 -11.90 -16.84
CA GLY A 63 16.32 -11.61 -16.06
C GLY A 63 16.40 -10.26 -15.34
N GLY A 64 17.61 -9.79 -15.03
CA GLY A 64 17.86 -8.45 -14.53
C GLY A 64 17.86 -7.36 -15.63
N GLU A 65 18.10 -7.73 -16.88
CA GLU A 65 18.06 -6.81 -18.03
C GLU A 65 16.68 -6.68 -18.67
N ASN A 66 15.72 -7.53 -18.35
CA ASN A 66 14.33 -7.28 -18.70
C ASN A 66 13.71 -6.31 -17.65
N ARG A 67 14.40 -5.17 -17.45
CA ARG A 67 13.78 -3.97 -16.87
C ARG A 67 12.79 -3.47 -17.91
N GLY A 68 11.54 -3.87 -17.77
CA GLY A 68 10.41 -3.25 -18.46
C GLY A 68 10.18 -1.81 -17.98
N THR A 69 11.25 -1.03 -17.88
CA THR A 69 11.22 0.38 -17.50
C THR A 69 11.30 1.22 -18.77
N THR A 70 10.17 1.70 -19.21
CA THR A 70 10.11 2.76 -20.21
C THR A 70 10.49 4.08 -19.52
N GLY A 71 11.78 4.44 -19.53
CA GLY A 71 12.28 5.83 -19.48
C GLY A 71 11.91 6.76 -18.30
N HIS A 72 11.42 6.26 -17.14
CA HIS A 72 10.99 7.10 -16.01
C HIS A 72 11.75 6.76 -14.72
N ASP A 73 13.07 6.78 -14.76
CA ASP A 73 13.89 6.38 -13.60
C ASP A 73 13.74 7.26 -12.35
N ASP A 74 13.13 8.43 -12.46
CA ASP A 74 12.93 9.41 -11.38
C ASP A 74 11.48 9.48 -10.86
N THR A 75 10.56 8.64 -11.37
CA THR A 75 9.17 8.65 -10.92
C THR A 75 9.01 8.03 -9.53
N ALA A 76 8.07 8.57 -8.75
CA ALA A 76 7.78 8.13 -7.39
C ALA A 76 6.28 8.19 -7.07
N VAL A 77 5.88 7.56 -5.97
CA VAL A 77 4.50 7.55 -5.48
C VAL A 77 4.46 7.93 -4.00
N ILE A 78 3.55 8.85 -3.67
CA ILE A 78 3.11 9.06 -2.29
C ILE A 78 1.71 8.45 -2.16
N PHE A 79 1.57 7.44 -1.32
CA PHE A 79 0.34 6.72 -1.08
C PHE A 79 -0.19 7.08 0.30
N VAL A 80 -1.20 7.95 0.36
CA VAL A 80 -1.86 8.33 1.61
C VAL A 80 -2.95 7.31 1.92
N TRP A 81 -2.78 6.63 3.03
CA TRP A 81 -3.69 5.60 3.52
C TRP A 81 -4.54 6.13 4.67
N LEU A 82 -5.86 6.01 4.52
CA LEU A 82 -6.89 6.46 5.45
C LEU A 82 -7.59 5.25 6.06
N PRO A 83 -6.96 4.55 7.02
CA PRO A 83 -7.50 3.31 7.54
C PRO A 83 -8.79 3.54 8.32
N GLY A 84 -9.72 2.63 8.13
CA GLY A 84 -11.06 2.70 8.72
C GLY A 84 -12.16 2.93 7.70
N GLY A 85 -11.83 3.33 6.46
CA GLY A 85 -12.80 3.58 5.39
C GLY A 85 -13.40 4.99 5.43
N PRO A 86 -12.76 5.97 4.76
CA PRO A 86 -13.23 7.34 4.73
C PRO A 86 -14.62 7.46 4.09
N PRO A 87 -15.53 8.25 4.68
CA PRO A 87 -16.89 8.37 4.19
C PRO A 87 -16.95 9.18 2.90
N HIS A 88 -17.19 8.51 1.75
CA HIS A 88 -17.26 9.16 0.45
C HIS A 88 -18.40 10.15 0.32
N LEU A 89 -19.52 9.91 1.02
CA LEU A 89 -20.70 10.80 1.02
C LEU A 89 -20.48 12.08 1.81
N GLU A 90 -19.55 12.10 2.76
CA GLU A 90 -19.16 13.28 3.53
C GLU A 90 -17.90 13.96 2.99
N THR A 91 -17.34 13.49 1.86
CA THR A 91 -16.11 14.05 1.26
C THR A 91 -16.28 14.47 -0.19
N TYR A 92 -16.24 13.50 -1.11
CA TYR A 92 -16.09 13.75 -2.55
C TYR A 92 -17.28 13.34 -3.40
N ASP A 93 -18.21 12.53 -2.87
CA ASP A 93 -19.36 12.02 -3.61
C ASP A 93 -20.70 12.33 -2.92
N MET A 94 -20.87 13.58 -2.54
CA MET A 94 -22.06 14.07 -1.84
C MET A 94 -23.30 13.93 -2.70
N LYS A 95 -24.44 13.62 -2.05
CA LYS A 95 -25.75 13.44 -2.69
C LYS A 95 -26.76 14.43 -2.12
N PRO A 96 -26.68 15.74 -2.45
CA PRO A 96 -27.50 16.78 -1.83
C PRO A 96 -29.01 16.58 -2.08
N ASP A 97 -29.38 15.95 -3.19
CA ASP A 97 -30.78 15.69 -3.57
C ASP A 97 -31.33 14.37 -2.99
N ALA A 98 -30.49 13.58 -2.32
CA ALA A 98 -30.92 12.33 -1.67
C ALA A 98 -31.74 12.62 -0.40
N PRO A 99 -32.55 11.66 0.08
CA PRO A 99 -33.23 11.76 1.37
C PRO A 99 -32.25 12.04 2.53
N ALA A 100 -32.74 12.66 3.59
CA ALA A 100 -31.91 13.14 4.70
C ALA A 100 -31.02 12.05 5.33
N GLU A 101 -31.55 10.83 5.41
CA GLU A 101 -30.83 9.66 5.93
C GLU A 101 -29.70 9.18 5.02
N VAL A 102 -29.59 9.71 3.79
CA VAL A 102 -28.51 9.43 2.84
C VAL A 102 -27.57 10.62 2.70
N ARG A 103 -28.13 11.82 2.44
CA ARG A 103 -27.33 13.03 2.16
C ARG A 103 -26.48 13.50 3.35
N GLY A 104 -26.83 13.12 4.57
CA GLY A 104 -26.14 13.55 5.78
C GLY A 104 -26.39 15.00 6.16
N ALA A 105 -25.50 15.57 6.98
CA ALA A 105 -25.65 16.90 7.54
C ALA A 105 -24.87 18.01 6.79
N PHE A 106 -23.87 17.62 5.98
CA PHE A 106 -23.02 18.57 5.29
C PHE A 106 -23.54 18.96 3.90
N ARG A 107 -23.08 20.10 3.40
CA ARG A 107 -23.42 20.62 2.09
C ARG A 107 -22.23 20.59 1.15
N PRO A 108 -22.44 20.36 -0.16
CA PRO A 108 -21.40 20.53 -1.15
C PRO A 108 -21.06 22.02 -1.33
N ILE A 109 -19.78 22.29 -1.57
CA ILE A 109 -19.29 23.60 -2.02
C ILE A 109 -18.64 23.45 -3.39
N ARG A 110 -18.79 24.50 -4.22
CA ARG A 110 -18.18 24.54 -5.56
C ARG A 110 -16.66 24.65 -5.46
N THR A 111 -16.00 23.97 -6.36
CA THR A 111 -14.55 24.07 -6.51
C THR A 111 -14.18 25.08 -7.61
N ASN A 112 -12.87 25.28 -7.82
CA ASN A 112 -12.34 26.08 -8.94
C ASN A 112 -12.48 25.39 -10.30
N VAL A 113 -13.02 24.15 -10.34
CA VAL A 113 -13.35 23.40 -11.55
C VAL A 113 -14.86 23.22 -11.63
N ALA A 114 -15.45 23.69 -12.72
CA ALA A 114 -16.91 23.57 -12.92
C ALA A 114 -17.34 22.09 -12.97
N GLY A 115 -18.41 21.76 -12.23
CA GLY A 115 -18.93 20.39 -12.13
C GLY A 115 -18.25 19.50 -11.09
N ILE A 116 -17.26 20.01 -10.38
CA ILE A 116 -16.66 19.33 -9.24
C ILE A 116 -17.06 20.05 -7.95
N ASP A 117 -17.83 19.38 -7.12
CA ASP A 117 -18.17 19.84 -5.78
C ASP A 117 -17.57 18.90 -4.75
N VAL A 118 -17.19 19.43 -3.60
CA VAL A 118 -16.65 18.74 -2.43
C VAL A 118 -17.38 19.16 -1.15
N CYS A 119 -17.19 18.42 -0.07
CA CYS A 119 -17.78 18.78 1.22
C CYS A 119 -17.35 20.17 1.69
N GLU A 120 -18.27 20.91 2.34
CA GLU A 120 -17.99 22.24 2.94
C GLU A 120 -16.85 22.24 3.95
N LEU A 121 -16.50 21.09 4.51
CA LEU A 121 -15.35 20.92 5.41
C LEU A 121 -14.00 20.82 4.67
N LEU A 122 -14.00 20.89 3.33
CA LEU A 122 -12.83 20.79 2.47
C LEU A 122 -12.61 22.08 1.64
N PRO A 123 -12.59 23.28 2.25
CA PRO A 123 -12.48 24.53 1.52
C PRO A 123 -11.14 24.73 0.79
N LEU A 124 -10.05 24.12 1.27
CA LEU A 124 -8.76 24.19 0.61
C LEU A 124 -8.73 23.27 -0.62
N HIS A 125 -9.31 22.06 -0.55
CA HIS A 125 -9.53 21.22 -1.72
C HIS A 125 -10.31 21.96 -2.80
N ALA A 126 -11.34 22.71 -2.42
CA ALA A 126 -12.15 23.44 -3.38
C ALA A 126 -11.35 24.50 -4.18
N ARG A 127 -10.23 24.97 -3.67
CA ARG A 127 -9.38 25.99 -4.31
C ARG A 127 -8.37 25.41 -5.31
N CYS A 128 -8.07 24.11 -5.22
CA CYS A 128 -7.03 23.45 -6.05
C CYS A 128 -7.53 22.21 -6.77
N ALA A 129 -8.83 22.12 -7.06
CA ALA A 129 -9.42 20.96 -7.75
C ALA A 129 -8.91 20.78 -9.18
N ASP A 130 -8.36 21.81 -9.79
CA ASP A 130 -7.65 21.76 -11.07
C ASP A 130 -6.35 20.91 -11.02
N ARG A 131 -5.82 20.63 -9.82
CA ARG A 131 -4.56 19.92 -9.59
C ARG A 131 -4.72 18.48 -9.10
N TYR A 132 -5.93 18.02 -8.92
CA TYR A 132 -6.24 16.63 -8.58
C TYR A 132 -7.46 16.14 -9.36
N SER A 133 -7.65 14.84 -9.39
CA SER A 133 -8.86 14.19 -9.90
C SER A 133 -9.47 13.29 -8.84
N ILE A 134 -10.78 13.10 -8.92
CA ILE A 134 -11.54 12.24 -8.01
C ILE A 134 -12.03 11.03 -8.80
N ILE A 135 -11.80 9.84 -8.29
CA ILE A 135 -12.36 8.59 -8.80
C ILE A 135 -13.49 8.19 -7.86
N ARG A 136 -14.76 8.17 -8.32
CA ARG A 136 -15.95 7.91 -7.47
C ARG A 136 -16.50 6.50 -7.57
N SER A 137 -15.96 5.68 -8.46
CA SER A 137 -16.57 4.40 -8.85
C SER A 137 -15.75 3.17 -8.49
N VAL A 138 -14.85 3.28 -7.52
CA VAL A 138 -14.06 2.12 -7.09
C VAL A 138 -14.91 1.25 -6.16
N THR A 139 -14.89 -0.05 -6.43
CA THR A 139 -15.71 -1.05 -5.72
C THR A 139 -14.98 -2.37 -5.56
N HIS A 140 -15.32 -3.12 -4.52
CA HIS A 140 -14.90 -4.51 -4.29
C HIS A 140 -15.87 -5.19 -3.30
N ASP A 141 -15.59 -6.46 -2.89
CA ASP A 141 -16.55 -7.30 -2.15
C ASP A 141 -16.23 -7.51 -0.66
N PHE A 142 -15.17 -6.89 -0.13
CA PHE A 142 -14.68 -7.15 1.23
C PHE A 142 -15.04 -6.02 2.19
N ALA A 143 -16.01 -6.27 3.08
CA ALA A 143 -16.52 -5.31 4.08
C ALA A 143 -15.84 -5.39 5.45
N ASP A 144 -15.03 -6.41 5.73
CA ASP A 144 -14.20 -6.49 6.94
C ASP A 144 -12.91 -5.68 6.75
N HIS A 145 -12.43 -5.00 7.79
CA HIS A 145 -11.20 -4.20 7.69
C HIS A 145 -10.00 -5.02 7.21
N GLY A 146 -9.78 -6.21 7.76
CA GLY A 146 -8.68 -7.07 7.34
C GLY A 146 -8.81 -7.48 5.87
N GLY A 147 -10.02 -7.89 5.46
CA GLY A 147 -10.32 -8.23 4.08
C GLY A 147 -10.19 -7.04 3.13
N GLY A 148 -10.74 -5.89 3.50
CA GLY A 148 -10.66 -4.64 2.73
C GLY A 148 -9.22 -4.15 2.56
N HIS A 149 -8.43 -4.10 3.65
CA HIS A 149 -7.01 -3.76 3.61
C HIS A 149 -6.26 -4.65 2.62
N LYS A 150 -6.35 -5.97 2.81
CA LYS A 150 -5.67 -6.94 1.94
C LYS A 150 -6.13 -6.81 0.49
N ARG A 151 -7.45 -6.71 0.26
CA ARG A 151 -8.00 -6.56 -1.09
C ARG A 151 -7.48 -5.32 -1.80
N PHE A 152 -7.50 -4.19 -1.11
CA PHE A 152 -7.04 -2.94 -1.70
C PHE A 152 -5.51 -2.94 -1.88
N LEU A 153 -4.76 -3.17 -0.80
CA LEU A 153 -3.31 -3.00 -0.78
C LEU A 153 -2.54 -4.01 -1.65
N THR A 154 -3.10 -5.20 -1.87
CA THR A 154 -2.45 -6.25 -2.68
C THR A 154 -3.01 -6.40 -4.09
N GLY A 155 -4.18 -5.79 -4.37
CA GLY A 155 -4.92 -6.02 -5.61
C GLY A 155 -5.50 -7.44 -5.74
N ARG A 156 -5.53 -8.22 -4.64
CA ARG A 156 -5.96 -9.62 -4.64
C ARG A 156 -7.04 -9.89 -3.59
N ALA A 157 -7.93 -10.82 -3.92
CA ALA A 157 -8.81 -11.38 -2.91
C ALA A 157 -7.97 -12.08 -1.83
N PRO A 158 -8.14 -11.74 -0.55
CA PRO A 158 -7.41 -12.41 0.53
C PRO A 158 -7.84 -13.87 0.64
N LYS A 159 -6.91 -14.76 1.04
CA LYS A 159 -7.22 -16.14 1.37
C LYS A 159 -8.00 -16.23 2.67
N GLU A 160 -7.56 -15.43 3.64
CA GLU A 160 -8.23 -15.23 4.93
C GLU A 160 -8.74 -13.80 5.01
N PRO A 161 -10.04 -13.54 4.93
CA PRO A 161 -10.60 -12.19 4.92
C PRO A 161 -10.47 -11.48 6.26
N THR A 162 -10.28 -12.21 7.34
CA THR A 162 -10.04 -11.66 8.68
C THR A 162 -8.55 -11.52 8.98
N GLY A 163 -8.20 -10.62 9.92
CA GLY A 163 -6.81 -10.34 10.27
C GLY A 163 -6.06 -9.48 9.23
N PHE A 164 -4.93 -8.93 9.63
CA PHE A 164 -4.24 -7.87 8.88
C PHE A 164 -2.95 -8.31 8.20
N VAL A 165 -2.44 -9.51 8.50
CA VAL A 165 -1.24 -10.04 7.84
C VAL A 165 -1.56 -10.40 6.39
N ASN A 166 -0.82 -9.83 5.45
CA ASN A 166 -1.05 -10.05 4.03
C ASN A 166 -0.68 -11.46 3.57
N ASP A 167 -1.58 -12.06 2.80
CA ASP A 167 -1.32 -13.33 2.07
C ASP A 167 -0.46 -13.12 0.83
N PHE A 168 -0.50 -11.89 0.29
CA PHE A 168 0.20 -11.47 -0.93
C PHE A 168 0.98 -10.19 -0.65
N PRO A 169 2.04 -9.89 -1.43
CA PRO A 169 2.77 -8.65 -1.26
C PRO A 169 1.88 -7.42 -1.49
N MET A 170 2.05 -6.41 -0.65
CA MET A 170 1.51 -5.07 -0.90
C MET A 170 2.16 -4.45 -2.14
N ALA A 171 1.43 -3.62 -2.87
CA ALA A 171 1.91 -3.01 -4.11
C ALA A 171 3.26 -2.28 -3.96
N GLY A 172 3.49 -1.56 -2.84
CA GLY A 172 4.77 -0.92 -2.54
C GLY A 172 5.94 -1.89 -2.40
N SER A 173 5.68 -3.14 -1.99
CA SER A 173 6.71 -4.19 -1.93
C SER A 173 7.13 -4.65 -3.34
N PHE A 174 6.21 -4.71 -4.30
CA PHE A 174 6.56 -4.91 -5.71
C PHE A 174 7.35 -3.73 -6.27
N VAL A 175 6.94 -2.49 -5.92
CA VAL A 175 7.72 -1.30 -6.30
C VAL A 175 9.14 -1.38 -5.76
N SER A 176 9.32 -1.71 -4.48
CA SER A 176 10.65 -1.91 -3.88
C SER A 176 11.52 -2.93 -4.62
N ARG A 177 10.91 -3.98 -5.18
CA ARG A 177 11.61 -5.02 -5.93
C ARG A 177 12.03 -4.56 -7.34
N PHE A 178 11.13 -3.89 -8.07
CA PHE A 178 11.34 -3.55 -9.46
C PHE A 178 11.91 -2.14 -9.67
N ARG A 179 11.70 -1.26 -8.71
CA ARG A 179 12.12 0.14 -8.72
C ARG A 179 12.79 0.48 -7.38
N PRO A 180 14.02 0.02 -7.13
CA PRO A 180 14.78 0.43 -5.96
C PRO A 180 14.97 1.96 -5.93
N ALA A 181 15.34 2.50 -4.78
CA ALA A 181 15.62 3.93 -4.64
C ALA A 181 16.65 4.41 -5.67
N ALA A 182 16.44 5.62 -6.18
CA ALA A 182 17.36 6.24 -7.14
C ALA A 182 18.72 6.59 -6.50
N VAL A 183 18.72 6.84 -5.18
CA VAL A 183 19.92 7.23 -4.42
C VAL A 183 20.27 6.11 -3.41
N PRO A 184 21.49 5.55 -3.45
CA PRO A 184 21.94 4.59 -2.45
C PRO A 184 21.82 5.15 -1.03
N GLY A 185 21.37 4.33 -0.09
CA GLY A 185 21.14 4.73 1.29
C GLY A 185 19.79 5.42 1.57
N ILE A 186 19.03 5.78 0.53
CA ILE A 186 17.62 6.18 0.69
C ILE A 186 16.74 4.92 0.63
N PRO A 187 15.77 4.73 1.56
CA PRO A 187 14.84 3.61 1.45
C PRO A 187 13.96 3.75 0.21
N GLY A 188 13.92 2.73 -0.64
CA GLY A 188 13.05 2.74 -1.84
C GLY A 188 11.57 2.68 -1.48
N TYR A 189 11.23 1.99 -0.38
CA TYR A 189 9.88 1.93 0.18
C TYR A 189 9.91 2.31 1.65
N THR A 190 9.18 3.37 2.01
CA THR A 190 9.04 3.86 3.39
C THR A 190 7.56 3.88 3.77
N ALA A 191 7.23 3.54 5.02
CA ALA A 191 5.89 3.73 5.58
C ALA A 191 5.95 4.58 6.85
N LEU A 192 5.25 5.72 6.80
CA LEU A 192 5.06 6.64 7.92
C LEU A 192 3.79 6.23 8.65
N VAL A 193 3.92 5.57 9.79
CA VAL A 193 2.82 4.88 10.48
C VAL A 193 2.50 5.49 11.83
N ASP A 194 1.40 5.03 12.41
CA ASP A 194 0.98 5.34 13.77
C ASP A 194 0.96 4.06 14.61
N SER A 195 1.75 4.04 15.70
CA SER A 195 1.80 2.91 16.64
C SER A 195 0.53 2.76 17.49
N GLY A 196 -0.38 3.74 17.45
CA GLY A 196 -1.55 3.82 18.32
C GLY A 196 -2.55 2.66 18.17
N ARG A 197 -2.52 1.92 17.05
CA ARG A 197 -3.37 0.75 16.79
C ARG A 197 -2.61 -0.57 16.79
N GLN A 198 -1.63 -0.74 17.65
CA GLN A 198 -0.88 -1.99 17.79
C GLN A 198 -0.22 -2.47 16.48
N HIS A 199 0.22 -1.52 15.64
CA HIS A 199 0.88 -1.79 14.37
C HIS A 199 0.02 -2.54 13.33
N VAL A 200 -1.31 -2.48 13.42
CA VAL A 200 -2.23 -3.13 12.47
C VAL A 200 -1.86 -2.78 11.02
N ASP A 201 -1.65 -1.51 10.73
CA ASP A 201 -1.31 -1.08 9.37
C ASP A 201 0.07 -1.57 8.92
N THR A 202 1.01 -1.69 9.85
CA THR A 202 2.36 -2.21 9.57
C THR A 202 2.31 -3.63 9.01
N PHE A 203 1.46 -4.50 9.56
CA PHE A 203 1.28 -5.86 9.04
C PHE A 203 0.65 -5.89 7.65
N SER A 204 -0.22 -4.91 7.35
CA SER A 204 -0.87 -4.80 6.05
C SER A 204 0.06 -4.31 4.93
N PHE A 205 1.22 -3.73 5.26
CA PHE A 205 2.23 -3.29 4.30
C PHE A 205 3.30 -4.35 4.01
N GLY A 206 3.09 -5.57 4.48
CA GLY A 206 4.06 -6.67 4.38
C GLY A 206 4.38 -7.12 2.96
N ALA A 207 5.59 -7.66 2.80
CA ALA A 207 6.10 -8.16 1.52
C ALA A 207 5.71 -9.61 1.23
N ALA A 208 5.05 -10.33 2.17
CA ALA A 208 4.66 -11.72 2.03
C ALA A 208 5.80 -12.59 1.43
N TYR A 209 5.54 -13.27 0.30
CA TYR A 209 6.54 -14.15 -0.33
C TYR A 209 7.70 -13.44 -1.03
N LEU A 210 7.73 -12.11 -1.13
CA LEU A 210 8.90 -11.37 -1.67
C LEU A 210 10.08 -11.33 -0.69
N GLY A 211 9.84 -11.64 0.59
CA GLY A 211 10.86 -11.61 1.63
C GLY A 211 11.03 -10.23 2.30
N SER A 212 11.72 -10.23 3.43
CA SER A 212 11.86 -9.06 4.31
C SER A 212 12.58 -7.87 3.67
N SER A 213 13.45 -8.12 2.68
CA SER A 213 14.16 -7.05 1.95
C SER A 213 13.24 -6.10 1.17
N HIS A 214 11.98 -6.49 0.94
CA HIS A 214 10.98 -5.69 0.23
C HIS A 214 9.86 -5.17 1.15
N THR A 215 10.00 -5.33 2.48
CA THR A 215 9.12 -4.63 3.44
C THR A 215 9.48 -3.15 3.49
N PRO A 216 8.52 -2.27 3.84
CA PRO A 216 8.84 -0.86 3.99
C PRO A 216 9.81 -0.62 5.15
N TYR A 217 10.61 0.43 5.03
CA TYR A 217 11.24 1.03 6.18
C TYR A 217 10.17 1.75 6.99
N ILE A 218 9.94 1.28 8.22
CA ILE A 218 8.89 1.80 9.08
C ILE A 218 9.41 3.00 9.86
N VAL A 219 8.72 4.12 9.73
CA VAL A 219 8.92 5.33 10.53
C VAL A 219 7.68 5.56 11.38
N ASP A 220 7.82 5.27 12.65
CA ASP A 220 6.78 5.45 13.65
C ASP A 220 6.94 6.79 14.37
N GLY A 221 5.83 7.30 14.90
CA GLY A 221 5.82 8.50 15.71
C GLY A 221 5.18 9.71 15.03
N ASP A 222 5.29 10.85 15.72
CA ASP A 222 4.65 12.11 15.34
C ASP A 222 5.70 13.16 14.95
N PRO A 223 5.91 13.41 13.63
CA PRO A 223 6.88 14.41 13.17
C PRO A 223 6.50 15.87 13.52
N SER A 224 5.31 16.09 14.06
CA SER A 224 4.91 17.43 14.53
C SER A 224 5.50 17.79 15.88
N THR A 225 5.97 16.79 16.64
CA THR A 225 6.54 16.99 17.99
C THR A 225 8.04 17.29 17.95
N PRO A 226 8.57 18.11 18.87
CA PRO A 226 10.00 18.38 18.95
C PRO A 226 10.85 17.14 19.27
N GLN A 227 10.23 16.11 19.87
CA GLN A 227 10.89 14.88 20.28
C GLN A 227 10.97 13.83 19.15
N PHE A 228 10.36 14.12 18.01
CA PHE A 228 10.40 13.19 16.87
C PHE A 228 11.84 12.97 16.41
N GLN A 229 12.24 11.74 16.45
CA GLN A 229 13.51 11.25 15.94
C GLN A 229 13.28 9.93 15.22
N VAL A 230 14.02 9.71 14.16
CA VAL A 230 14.09 8.40 13.51
C VAL A 230 15.22 7.62 14.19
N PRO A 231 14.92 6.62 15.05
CA PRO A 231 15.90 6.04 15.97
C PRO A 231 17.16 5.51 15.27
N SER A 232 17.00 4.98 14.07
CA SER A 232 18.09 4.43 13.28
C SER A 232 18.99 5.49 12.64
N LEU A 233 18.63 6.77 12.65
CA LEU A 233 19.36 7.84 11.97
C LEU A 233 20.09 8.80 12.93
N SER A 234 19.88 8.66 14.23
CA SER A 234 20.52 9.48 15.28
C SER A 234 21.77 8.82 15.85
N LEU A 235 22.76 8.53 15.00
CA LEU A 235 24.05 8.01 15.46
C LEU A 235 25.04 9.14 15.72
N GLU A 236 25.67 9.14 16.90
CA GLU A 236 26.83 9.98 17.15
C GLU A 236 27.98 9.61 16.19
N GLU A 237 28.74 10.59 15.68
CA GLU A 237 29.85 10.38 14.73
C GLU A 237 30.88 9.32 15.20
N ARG A 238 31.03 9.18 16.52
CA ARG A 238 31.90 8.15 17.11
C ARG A 238 31.34 6.74 16.93
N MET A 239 30.02 6.61 16.86
CA MET A 239 29.35 5.33 16.69
C MET A 239 29.30 4.94 15.21
N GLU A 240 29.23 5.89 14.30
CA GLU A 240 29.32 5.66 12.85
C GLU A 240 30.65 5.00 12.45
N ARG A 241 31.77 5.54 12.94
CA ARG A 241 33.12 4.92 12.71
C ARG A 241 33.21 3.51 13.26
N ARG A 242 32.65 3.26 14.46
CA ARG A 242 32.64 1.91 15.06
C ARG A 242 31.74 0.93 14.34
N LEU A 243 30.66 1.41 13.69
CA LEU A 243 29.75 0.57 12.90
C LEU A 243 30.39 0.23 11.54
N SER A 244 31.03 1.18 10.86
CA SER A 244 31.73 0.92 9.62
C SER A 244 32.89 -0.09 9.82
N ASP A 245 33.64 0.02 10.92
CA ASP A 245 34.71 -0.92 11.28
C ASP A 245 34.15 -2.32 11.61
N ARG A 246 33.03 -2.40 12.35
CA ARG A 246 32.33 -3.66 12.64
C ARG A 246 31.69 -4.28 11.41
N ALA A 247 31.11 -3.48 10.52
CA ALA A 247 30.52 -3.97 9.27
C ALA A 247 31.62 -4.50 8.33
N GLY A 248 32.75 -3.83 8.23
CA GLY A 248 33.94 -4.33 7.51
C GLY A 248 34.47 -5.65 8.07
N LEU A 249 34.47 -5.80 9.40
CA LEU A 249 34.88 -7.03 10.08
C LEU A 249 33.83 -8.15 9.90
N SER A 250 32.56 -7.83 10.05
CA SER A 250 31.42 -8.77 9.80
C SER A 250 31.42 -9.25 8.36
N ALA A 251 31.55 -8.34 7.39
CA ALA A 251 31.62 -8.68 5.96
C ALA A 251 32.83 -9.54 5.61
N SER A 252 33.94 -9.43 6.36
CA SER A 252 35.13 -10.27 6.20
C SER A 252 34.94 -11.67 6.78
N LEU A 253 34.27 -11.76 7.94
CA LEU A 253 33.93 -13.03 8.60
C LEU A 253 32.80 -13.77 7.82
N ASP A 254 31.86 -13.03 7.26
CA ASP A 254 30.75 -13.60 6.47
C ASP A 254 31.19 -14.04 5.07
N ARG A 255 32.25 -13.45 4.52
CA ARG A 255 32.92 -13.97 3.31
C ARG A 255 33.56 -15.34 3.56
N LEU A 256 34.20 -15.55 4.70
CA LEU A 256 34.74 -16.83 5.12
C LEU A 256 33.65 -17.88 5.40
N ARG A 257 32.49 -17.45 5.96
CA ARG A 257 31.33 -18.32 6.19
C ARG A 257 30.58 -18.65 4.90
N ARG A 258 30.49 -17.74 3.92
CA ARG A 258 29.81 -17.94 2.63
C ARG A 258 30.47 -18.98 1.74
N GLU A 259 31.77 -19.22 1.91
CA GLU A 259 32.46 -20.34 1.25
C GLU A 259 32.01 -21.71 1.79
N VAL A 260 31.33 -21.72 2.96
CA VAL A 260 30.88 -22.94 3.65
C VAL A 260 29.38 -23.18 3.56
N ASP A 261 28.52 -22.12 3.48
CA ASP A 261 27.06 -22.23 3.54
C ASP A 261 26.34 -21.47 2.40
N ALA A 262 25.90 -22.18 1.38
CA ALA A 262 25.15 -21.65 0.22
C ALA A 262 23.61 -21.57 0.45
N GLY A 263 23.13 -21.03 1.56
CA GLY A 263 21.70 -20.91 1.89
C GLY A 263 21.07 -19.59 1.48
N THR A 264 19.91 -19.60 0.75
CA THR A 264 19.17 -18.40 0.29
C THR A 264 18.64 -17.50 1.41
N SER A 265 18.37 -18.02 2.61
CA SER A 265 17.87 -17.23 3.75
C SER A 265 18.93 -16.33 4.39
N MET A 266 20.22 -16.72 4.31
CA MET A 266 21.34 -15.90 4.79
C MET A 266 21.58 -14.67 3.92
N ARG A 267 21.44 -14.80 2.59
CA ARG A 267 21.60 -13.68 1.65
C ARG A 267 20.56 -12.58 1.87
N ALA A 268 19.30 -12.95 2.13
CA ALA A 268 18.23 -11.99 2.38
C ALA A 268 18.48 -11.17 3.67
N LYS A 269 19.06 -11.79 4.70
CA LYS A 269 19.46 -11.12 5.93
C LYS A 269 20.65 -10.18 5.70
N ASP A 270 21.66 -10.63 4.97
CA ASP A 270 22.84 -9.83 4.64
C ASP A 270 22.46 -8.58 3.82
N ASP A 271 21.52 -8.72 2.87
CA ASP A 271 21.03 -7.60 2.04
C ASP A 271 20.23 -6.59 2.89
N PHE A 272 19.47 -7.06 3.88
CA PHE A 272 18.75 -6.18 4.81
C PHE A 272 19.70 -5.41 5.72
N ASP A 273 20.67 -6.10 6.31
CA ASP A 273 21.67 -5.50 7.21
C ASP A 273 22.56 -4.50 6.44
N ALA A 274 22.93 -4.81 5.20
CA ALA A 274 23.69 -3.90 4.33
C ALA A 274 22.88 -2.63 3.99
N ARG A 275 21.60 -2.75 3.64
CA ARG A 275 20.75 -1.58 3.37
C ARG A 275 20.53 -0.73 4.61
N ALA A 276 20.34 -1.36 5.78
CA ALA A 276 20.24 -0.62 7.04
C ALA A 276 21.51 0.16 7.33
N LEU A 277 22.67 -0.42 7.10
CA LEU A 277 23.96 0.25 7.27
C LEU A 277 24.18 1.38 6.27
N ASP A 278 23.85 1.15 5.00
CA ASP A 278 23.92 2.18 3.94
C ASP A 278 23.05 3.39 4.30
N MET A 279 21.86 3.15 4.83
CA MET A 279 20.96 4.22 5.28
C MET A 279 21.51 4.98 6.48
N LEU A 280 22.08 4.27 7.48
CA LEU A 280 22.68 4.85 8.68
C LEU A 280 23.88 5.75 8.36
N THR A 281 24.66 5.38 7.35
CA THR A 281 25.89 6.08 6.94
C THR A 281 25.64 7.13 5.84
N CYS A 282 24.44 7.18 5.25
CA CYS A 282 24.11 8.10 4.17
C CYS A 282 23.69 9.49 4.71
N PRO A 283 24.46 10.56 4.46
CA PRO A 283 24.07 11.91 4.86
C PRO A 283 22.74 12.35 4.22
N ALA A 284 22.49 11.98 2.96
CA ALA A 284 21.25 12.34 2.25
C ALA A 284 20.01 11.72 2.91
N ALA A 285 20.12 10.50 3.49
CA ALA A 285 19.03 9.89 4.24
C ALA A 285 18.72 10.71 5.50
N ARG A 286 19.72 11.04 6.29
CA ARG A 286 19.55 11.88 7.49
C ARG A 286 18.92 13.24 7.15
N GLU A 287 19.39 13.88 6.10
CA GLU A 287 18.84 15.16 5.64
C GLU A 287 17.39 15.03 5.18
N ALA A 288 17.03 13.95 4.49
CA ALA A 288 15.67 13.73 4.02
C ALA A 288 14.67 13.61 5.18
N PHE A 289 15.04 12.95 6.27
CA PHE A 289 14.21 12.79 7.45
C PHE A 289 14.19 14.00 8.39
N ASP A 290 15.11 14.96 8.23
CA ASP A 290 15.22 16.12 9.11
C ASP A 290 14.28 17.26 8.69
N LEU A 291 13.13 17.37 9.36
CA LEU A 291 12.16 18.43 9.13
C LEU A 291 12.62 19.81 9.62
N SER A 292 13.67 19.91 10.42
CA SER A 292 14.20 21.21 10.85
C SER A 292 14.83 22.00 9.69
N ARG A 293 15.14 21.32 8.59
CA ARG A 293 15.64 21.95 7.35
C ARG A 293 14.55 22.66 6.54
N GLU A 294 13.28 22.45 6.86
CA GLU A 294 12.17 23.17 6.26
C GLU A 294 11.91 24.48 7.00
N THR A 295 11.52 25.50 6.24
CA THR A 295 11.13 26.78 6.83
C THR A 295 9.88 26.64 7.68
N ASP A 296 9.75 27.51 8.71
CA ASP A 296 8.51 27.56 9.51
C ASP A 296 7.29 27.80 8.63
N GLN A 297 7.39 28.68 7.64
CA GLN A 297 6.32 28.94 6.68
C GLN A 297 5.86 27.67 5.95
N THR A 298 6.81 26.84 5.50
CA THR A 298 6.49 25.55 4.86
C THR A 298 5.81 24.61 5.84
N ARG A 299 6.38 24.47 7.04
CA ARG A 299 5.83 23.58 8.07
C ARG A 299 4.44 24.03 8.52
N ASP A 300 4.19 25.34 8.64
CA ASP A 300 2.88 25.90 9.02
C ASP A 300 1.85 25.72 7.90
N ARG A 301 2.26 25.84 6.63
CA ARG A 301 1.41 25.58 5.48
C ARG A 301 0.87 24.15 5.49
N TYR A 302 1.70 23.14 5.75
CA TYR A 302 1.30 21.75 5.88
C TYR A 302 0.47 21.49 7.16
N GLY A 303 0.60 22.35 8.16
CA GLY A 303 0.02 22.21 9.50
C GLY A 303 0.96 21.53 10.49
N ARG A 304 1.08 22.14 11.71
CA ARG A 304 1.91 21.62 12.82
C ARG A 304 1.19 20.47 13.55
N HIS A 305 0.67 19.52 12.79
CA HIS A 305 -0.02 18.35 13.28
C HIS A 305 0.47 17.11 12.53
N ARG A 306 0.17 15.92 13.04
CA ARG A 306 0.71 14.66 12.55
C ARG A 306 0.46 14.43 11.05
N PHE A 307 -0.74 14.70 10.55
CA PHE A 307 -1.04 14.55 9.11
C PHE A 307 -0.16 15.45 8.25
N GLY A 308 -0.08 16.74 8.61
CA GLY A 308 0.69 17.71 7.85
C GLY A 308 2.19 17.42 7.83
N GLN A 309 2.76 17.14 9.00
CA GLN A 309 4.21 16.90 9.08
C GLN A 309 4.62 15.53 8.48
N ARG A 310 3.74 14.52 8.48
CA ARG A 310 3.96 13.28 7.72
C ARG A 310 3.87 13.50 6.21
N ALA A 311 2.89 14.28 5.74
CA ALA A 311 2.80 14.64 4.32
C ALA A 311 4.04 15.41 3.85
N LEU A 312 4.54 16.34 4.66
CA LEU A 312 5.78 17.06 4.39
C LEU A 312 7.00 16.12 4.36
N LEU A 313 7.09 15.20 5.31
CA LEU A 313 8.17 14.20 5.34
C LEU A 313 8.14 13.30 4.10
N ALA A 314 6.95 12.85 3.67
CA ALA A 314 6.81 12.06 2.47
C ALA A 314 7.28 12.80 1.20
N ARG A 315 6.96 14.09 1.07
CA ARG A 315 7.45 14.93 -0.03
C ARG A 315 8.99 14.99 -0.02
N ARG A 316 9.61 15.20 1.15
CA ARG A 316 11.07 15.21 1.28
C ARG A 316 11.71 13.89 0.88
N LEU A 317 11.11 12.77 1.28
CA LEU A 317 11.61 11.44 0.96
C LEU A 317 11.59 11.16 -0.55
N VAL A 318 10.52 11.52 -1.27
CA VAL A 318 10.48 11.35 -2.72
C VAL A 318 11.41 12.32 -3.45
N GLU A 319 11.64 13.53 -2.94
CA GLU A 319 12.66 14.44 -3.45
C GLU A 319 14.07 13.86 -3.28
N ALA A 320 14.33 13.18 -2.17
CA ALA A 320 15.61 12.52 -1.88
C ALA A 320 15.84 11.21 -2.68
N GLY A 321 14.82 10.71 -3.40
CA GLY A 321 14.94 9.53 -4.26
C GLY A 321 14.21 8.28 -3.76
N SER A 322 13.36 8.37 -2.73
CA SER A 322 12.46 7.27 -2.35
C SER A 322 11.41 7.07 -3.45
N THR A 323 11.20 5.82 -3.86
CA THR A 323 10.29 5.50 -4.98
C THR A 323 8.84 5.34 -4.53
N PHE A 324 8.62 4.85 -3.31
CA PHE A 324 7.28 4.64 -2.77
C PHE A 324 7.20 5.01 -1.29
N VAL A 325 6.32 5.94 -0.95
CA VAL A 325 6.12 6.37 0.44
C VAL A 325 4.65 6.22 0.81
N THR A 326 4.37 5.33 1.76
CA THR A 326 3.04 5.23 2.39
C THR A 326 2.94 6.21 3.55
N VAL A 327 1.86 6.96 3.62
CA VAL A 327 1.56 7.91 4.71
C VAL A 327 0.24 7.50 5.35
N VAL A 328 0.29 7.00 6.57
CA VAL A 328 -0.92 6.67 7.33
C VAL A 328 -1.47 7.92 8.00
N MET A 329 -2.74 8.23 7.73
CA MET A 329 -3.45 9.37 8.32
C MET A 329 -4.67 8.86 9.11
N GLU A 330 -4.42 8.30 10.30
CA GLU A 330 -5.47 7.83 11.23
C GLU A 330 -5.91 8.95 12.16
N HIS A 331 -4.98 9.45 12.95
CA HIS A 331 -5.21 10.41 14.02
C HIS A 331 -4.36 11.67 13.78
N PRO A 332 -4.94 12.86 13.70
CA PRO A 332 -4.20 14.09 13.37
C PRO A 332 -3.21 14.55 14.45
N GLY A 333 -3.22 13.96 15.63
CA GLY A 333 -2.47 14.38 16.81
C GLY A 333 -3.33 15.19 17.78
N GLY A 334 -2.78 15.51 18.94
CA GLY A 334 -3.48 16.24 19.99
C GLY A 334 -4.55 15.43 20.73
N GLU A 335 -5.40 16.12 21.46
CA GLU A 335 -6.51 15.51 22.23
C GLU A 335 -7.69 15.19 21.29
N MET A 336 -8.16 13.97 21.35
CA MET A 336 -9.33 13.51 20.57
C MET A 336 -10.62 13.77 21.37
N PRO A 337 -11.63 14.44 20.77
CA PRO A 337 -12.93 14.56 21.40
C PRO A 337 -13.56 13.18 21.68
N SER A 338 -14.29 13.08 22.77
CA SER A 338 -14.84 11.79 23.27
C SER A 338 -15.85 11.13 22.33
N ASN A 339 -16.45 11.90 21.41
CA ASN A 339 -17.41 11.43 20.41
C ASN A 339 -16.77 11.23 19.00
N CYS A 340 -15.43 11.26 18.92
CA CYS A 340 -14.66 11.02 17.68
C CYS A 340 -13.99 9.64 17.70
N CYS A 341 -13.57 9.18 16.52
CA CYS A 341 -12.84 7.94 16.34
C CYS A 341 -11.33 8.18 16.28
N TYR A 342 -10.55 7.15 16.60
CA TYR A 342 -9.10 7.19 16.42
C TYR A 342 -8.72 7.26 14.91
N ASN A 343 -9.41 6.48 14.10
CA ASN A 343 -9.22 6.38 12.64
C ASN A 343 -10.51 6.79 11.89
N TRP A 344 -10.62 6.44 10.60
CA TRP A 344 -11.79 6.77 9.76
C TRP A 344 -12.98 5.81 9.94
N ASP A 345 -12.97 4.99 10.99
CA ASP A 345 -14.00 3.97 11.25
C ASP A 345 -15.26 4.56 11.93
N SER A 346 -15.99 5.41 11.22
CA SER A 346 -17.08 6.23 11.71
C SER A 346 -18.44 5.51 11.80
N HIS A 347 -18.45 4.31 12.41
CA HIS A 347 -19.68 3.63 12.81
C HIS A 347 -20.41 4.37 13.92
N ALA A 348 -21.74 4.28 13.93
CA ALA A 348 -22.54 4.83 15.03
C ALA A 348 -22.18 4.24 16.41
N VAL A 349 -21.73 3.00 16.47
CA VAL A 349 -21.24 2.39 17.73
C VAL A 349 -19.90 2.94 18.21
N ASN A 350 -19.08 3.48 17.30
CA ASN A 350 -17.74 4.01 17.64
C ASN A 350 -17.79 5.50 17.94
N CYS A 351 -18.39 6.30 17.05
CA CYS A 351 -18.38 7.76 17.16
C CYS A 351 -19.57 8.42 16.46
N HIS A 352 -19.71 9.72 16.66
CA HIS A 352 -20.65 10.56 15.95
C HIS A 352 -20.00 11.02 14.64
N ILE A 353 -20.39 10.44 13.50
CA ILE A 353 -19.74 10.65 12.19
C ILE A 353 -19.53 12.12 11.81
N PHE A 354 -20.53 12.99 12.09
CA PHE A 354 -20.43 14.40 11.71
C PHE A 354 -19.51 15.19 12.65
N ASP A 355 -19.43 14.84 13.92
CA ASP A 355 -18.52 15.50 14.85
C ASP A 355 -17.09 15.04 14.62
N ASP A 356 -16.87 13.75 14.35
CA ASP A 356 -15.58 13.24 13.90
C ASP A 356 -15.12 13.92 12.62
N ALA A 357 -16.00 14.09 11.64
CA ALA A 357 -15.69 14.78 10.39
C ALA A 357 -15.31 16.26 10.64
N LYS A 358 -16.07 17.00 11.46
CA LYS A 358 -15.75 18.39 11.81
C LYS A 358 -14.41 18.54 12.50
N TRP A 359 -14.02 17.56 13.31
CA TRP A 359 -12.73 17.56 13.99
C TRP A 359 -11.59 17.16 13.04
N ARG A 360 -11.75 16.11 12.27
CA ARG A 360 -10.70 15.47 11.45
C ARG A 360 -10.44 16.18 10.13
N MET A 361 -11.53 16.56 9.43
CA MET A 361 -11.45 17.07 8.06
C MET A 361 -10.59 18.34 7.91
N PRO A 362 -10.57 19.31 8.83
CA PRO A 362 -9.70 20.48 8.68
C PRO A 362 -8.21 20.12 8.63
N PHE A 363 -7.76 19.15 9.43
CA PHE A 363 -6.39 18.66 9.39
C PHE A 363 -6.08 17.92 8.09
N TYR A 364 -7.03 17.14 7.60
CA TYR A 364 -6.93 16.43 6.34
C TYR A 364 -6.89 17.41 5.15
N ASP A 365 -7.81 18.37 5.13
CA ASP A 365 -7.90 19.40 4.10
C ASP A 365 -6.58 20.16 3.97
N GLN A 366 -6.01 20.61 5.10
CA GLN A 366 -4.75 21.32 5.12
C GLN A 366 -3.57 20.43 4.65
N ALA A 367 -3.43 19.24 5.18
CA ALA A 367 -2.28 18.38 4.89
C ALA A 367 -2.23 17.92 3.42
N VAL A 368 -3.38 17.46 2.89
CA VAL A 368 -3.44 16.93 1.52
C VAL A 368 -3.30 18.04 0.49
N THR A 369 -3.97 19.17 0.70
CA THR A 369 -3.87 20.30 -0.25
C THR A 369 -2.49 20.95 -0.24
N ALA A 370 -1.87 21.09 0.94
CA ALA A 370 -0.49 21.56 1.01
C ALA A 370 0.46 20.67 0.24
N LEU A 371 0.28 19.33 0.34
CA LEU A 371 1.07 18.37 -0.42
C LEU A 371 0.81 18.50 -1.92
N VAL A 372 -0.45 18.55 -2.36
CA VAL A 372 -0.81 18.73 -3.78
C VAL A 372 -0.16 20.00 -4.33
N GLU A 373 -0.40 21.12 -3.69
CA GLU A 373 0.14 22.41 -4.16
C GLU A 373 1.67 22.48 -4.13
N ASP A 374 2.32 21.84 -3.16
CA ASP A 374 3.79 21.81 -3.05
C ASP A 374 4.43 20.96 -4.15
N LEU A 375 3.80 19.84 -4.54
CA LEU A 375 4.22 19.05 -5.69
C LEU A 375 4.24 19.90 -6.97
N TYR A 376 3.20 20.68 -7.22
CA TYR A 376 3.15 21.58 -8.38
C TYR A 376 4.13 22.76 -8.27
N ALA A 377 4.22 23.40 -7.10
CA ALA A 377 5.12 24.52 -6.89
C ALA A 377 6.61 24.16 -7.06
N ARG A 378 6.96 22.89 -6.82
CA ARG A 378 8.32 22.36 -6.96
C ARG A 378 8.58 21.69 -8.31
N GLY A 379 7.58 21.63 -9.21
CA GLY A 379 7.70 20.91 -10.49
C GLY A 379 7.81 19.41 -10.33
N LEU A 380 7.31 18.86 -9.21
CA LEU A 380 7.28 17.41 -8.93
C LEU A 380 6.03 16.73 -9.49
N ASP A 381 5.04 17.50 -9.94
CA ASP A 381 3.74 17.04 -10.42
C ASP A 381 3.81 16.07 -11.61
N ARG A 382 4.90 16.08 -12.39
CA ARG A 382 5.09 15.12 -13.49
C ARG A 382 5.70 13.81 -13.01
N ARG A 383 6.53 13.83 -11.98
CA ARG A 383 7.30 12.66 -11.53
C ARG A 383 6.73 12.00 -10.28
N VAL A 384 5.93 12.69 -9.49
CA VAL A 384 5.35 12.15 -8.25
C VAL A 384 3.84 12.02 -8.40
N LEU A 385 3.35 10.80 -8.28
CA LEU A 385 1.92 10.49 -8.23
C LEU A 385 1.48 10.39 -6.77
N LEU A 386 0.53 11.23 -6.39
CA LEU A 386 -0.18 11.15 -5.11
C LEU A 386 -1.46 10.34 -5.29
N VAL A 387 -1.68 9.36 -4.42
CA VAL A 387 -2.93 8.59 -4.31
C VAL A 387 -3.41 8.66 -2.87
N VAL A 388 -4.66 9.08 -2.65
CA VAL A 388 -5.27 9.19 -1.30
C VAL A 388 -6.52 8.33 -1.25
N THR A 389 -6.55 7.33 -0.37
CA THR A 389 -7.64 6.35 -0.28
C THR A 389 -7.63 5.62 1.07
N GLY A 390 -8.71 4.92 1.36
CA GLY A 390 -8.79 3.87 2.38
C GLY A 390 -9.19 2.54 1.77
N GLU A 391 -9.58 1.59 2.62
CA GLU A 391 -9.92 0.23 2.19
C GLU A 391 -11.28 0.12 1.51
N PHE A 392 -12.26 0.96 1.88
CA PHE A 392 -13.62 1.01 1.34
C PHE A 392 -14.30 2.33 1.70
N GLY A 393 -15.52 2.55 1.21
CA GLY A 393 -16.38 3.66 1.62
C GLY A 393 -17.32 3.30 2.77
N ARG A 394 -18.42 4.04 2.90
CA ARG A 394 -19.38 3.89 3.99
C ARG A 394 -20.81 3.71 3.45
N THR A 395 -21.66 3.00 4.23
CA THR A 395 -23.06 2.74 3.83
C THR A 395 -23.79 4.02 3.43
N PRO A 396 -24.59 3.98 2.34
CA PRO A 396 -25.38 5.14 1.91
C PRO A 396 -26.33 5.66 2.97
N ARG A 397 -26.95 4.76 3.71
CA ARG A 397 -27.90 5.11 4.76
C ARG A 397 -27.19 5.31 6.08
N LEU A 398 -27.47 6.42 6.75
CA LEU A 398 -27.10 6.68 8.13
C LEU A 398 -27.86 5.75 9.07
N GLU A 399 -27.14 5.19 10.02
CA GLU A 399 -27.70 4.48 11.16
C GLU A 399 -27.56 5.33 12.42
N ASN A 400 -28.47 5.11 13.37
CA ASN A 400 -28.43 5.77 14.66
C ASN A 400 -28.42 4.69 15.75
N GLN A 401 -27.26 4.53 16.40
CA GLN A 401 -27.06 3.47 17.38
C GLN A 401 -26.50 4.03 18.68
N LEU A 402 -26.62 3.25 19.77
CA LEU A 402 -26.03 3.59 21.06
C LEU A 402 -24.50 3.45 20.99
N GLY A 403 -23.80 4.55 21.14
CA GLY A 403 -22.34 4.56 21.15
C GLY A 403 -21.77 3.75 22.33
N THR A 404 -20.76 2.92 22.04
CA THR A 404 -20.12 2.08 23.06
C THR A 404 -19.34 2.89 24.11
N GLN A 405 -18.75 3.99 23.69
CA GLN A 405 -18.00 4.92 24.55
C GLN A 405 -18.87 6.07 25.07
N THR A 406 -19.57 6.74 24.17
CA THR A 406 -20.36 7.94 24.49
C THR A 406 -21.61 7.63 25.29
N LYS A 407 -22.15 6.39 25.21
CA LYS A 407 -23.41 5.97 25.85
C LYS A 407 -24.64 6.79 25.44
N VAL A 408 -24.57 7.47 24.29
CA VAL A 408 -25.68 8.21 23.68
C VAL A 408 -25.97 7.68 22.29
N HIS A 409 -27.21 7.85 21.82
CA HIS A 409 -27.55 7.56 20.44
C HIS A 409 -26.90 8.58 19.52
N GLN A 410 -26.20 8.11 18.51
CA GLN A 410 -25.44 8.93 17.59
C GLN A 410 -25.48 8.36 16.16
N PRO A 411 -25.39 9.23 15.12
CA PRO A 411 -25.38 8.78 13.74
C PRO A 411 -24.00 8.27 13.32
N GLY A 412 -23.99 7.27 12.45
CA GLY A 412 -22.79 6.74 11.82
C GLY A 412 -23.15 5.99 10.53
N ARG A 413 -22.13 5.49 9.84
CA ARG A 413 -22.28 4.65 8.66
C ARG A 413 -21.40 3.42 8.80
N ASP A 414 -21.91 2.27 8.37
CA ASP A 414 -21.16 1.01 8.40
C ASP A 414 -20.20 0.88 7.21
N HIS A 415 -19.44 -0.21 7.16
CA HIS A 415 -18.52 -0.49 6.05
C HIS A 415 -19.27 -0.71 4.74
N TRP A 416 -18.76 -0.13 3.66
CA TRP A 416 -19.37 -0.28 2.34
C TRP A 416 -18.33 -0.40 1.23
N PRO A 417 -17.96 -1.62 0.83
CA PRO A 417 -17.03 -1.82 -0.28
C PRO A 417 -17.68 -1.58 -1.64
N GLY A 418 -19.01 -1.43 -1.69
CA GLY A 418 -19.77 -1.20 -2.92
C GLY A 418 -19.45 0.11 -3.64
N ALA A 419 -18.94 1.12 -2.92
CA ALA A 419 -18.48 2.38 -3.50
C ALA A 419 -17.50 3.09 -2.58
N GLN A 420 -16.44 3.66 -3.15
CA GLN A 420 -15.52 4.56 -2.46
C GLN A 420 -14.98 5.62 -3.41
N SER A 421 -14.54 6.74 -2.85
CA SER A 421 -13.88 7.82 -3.59
C SER A 421 -12.39 7.85 -3.31
N ILE A 422 -11.59 8.04 -4.36
CA ILE A 422 -10.13 8.13 -4.32
C ILE A 422 -9.72 9.47 -4.91
N LEU A 423 -8.79 10.17 -4.27
CA LEU A 423 -8.14 11.34 -4.86
C LEU A 423 -6.79 10.95 -5.45
N VAL A 424 -6.52 11.44 -6.65
CA VAL A 424 -5.21 11.32 -7.31
C VAL A 424 -4.71 12.68 -7.76
N ALA A 425 -3.39 12.93 -7.65
CA ALA A 425 -2.78 14.18 -8.09
C ALA A 425 -1.37 13.96 -8.63
N GLY A 426 -0.97 14.76 -9.62
CA GLY A 426 0.37 14.67 -10.20
C GLY A 426 0.60 13.46 -11.10
N GLY A 427 1.82 12.92 -11.13
CA GLY A 427 2.21 11.80 -11.97
C GLY A 427 2.22 12.09 -13.48
N GLY A 428 2.15 13.36 -13.87
CA GLY A 428 1.98 13.74 -15.28
C GLY A 428 0.61 13.37 -15.85
N LEU A 429 -0.35 12.99 -15.00
CA LEU A 429 -1.69 12.56 -15.39
C LEU A 429 -2.63 13.77 -15.58
N ARG A 430 -3.74 13.56 -16.29
CA ARG A 430 -4.76 14.60 -16.46
C ARG A 430 -5.53 14.80 -15.17
N MET A 431 -5.48 16.02 -14.65
CA MET A 431 -6.18 16.42 -13.41
C MET A 431 -7.39 17.32 -13.72
N GLY A 432 -8.11 17.74 -12.67
CA GLY A 432 -9.28 18.60 -12.80
C GLY A 432 -10.53 17.89 -13.31
N GLN A 433 -10.70 16.60 -13.01
CA GLN A 433 -11.83 15.83 -13.48
C GLN A 433 -12.36 14.85 -12.42
N VAL A 434 -13.55 14.34 -12.66
CA VAL A 434 -14.16 13.23 -11.92
C VAL A 434 -14.25 12.03 -12.85
N VAL A 435 -13.73 10.88 -12.42
CA VAL A 435 -13.81 9.61 -13.13
C VAL A 435 -14.88 8.75 -12.49
N GLY A 436 -15.85 8.33 -13.31
CA GLY A 436 -16.98 7.52 -12.87
C GLY A 436 -17.98 8.28 -11.99
N SER A 437 -19.09 7.64 -11.73
CA SER A 437 -20.14 8.14 -10.84
C SER A 437 -20.80 7.00 -10.08
N THR A 438 -21.41 7.31 -8.95
CA THR A 438 -22.27 6.38 -8.22
C THR A 438 -23.76 6.68 -8.47
N ASP A 439 -24.62 5.76 -8.04
CA ASP A 439 -26.07 5.94 -8.10
C ASP A 439 -26.56 7.15 -7.28
N ALA A 440 -27.85 7.45 -7.34
CA ALA A 440 -28.44 8.60 -6.67
C ALA A 440 -28.32 8.58 -5.13
N ARG A 441 -27.94 7.44 -4.55
CA ARG A 441 -27.72 7.26 -3.13
C ARG A 441 -26.24 7.10 -2.76
N GLY A 442 -25.34 7.02 -3.75
CA GLY A 442 -23.94 6.76 -3.50
C GLY A 442 -23.64 5.31 -3.11
N GLY A 443 -24.51 4.38 -3.46
CA GLY A 443 -24.41 2.98 -3.05
C GLY A 443 -23.48 2.15 -3.92
N TYR A 444 -23.60 2.30 -5.22
CA TYR A 444 -22.86 1.51 -6.19
C TYR A 444 -22.44 2.35 -7.40
N PRO A 445 -21.39 1.96 -8.11
CA PRO A 445 -21.02 2.59 -9.38
C PRO A 445 -22.20 2.57 -10.35
N LYS A 446 -22.54 3.73 -10.91
CA LYS A 446 -23.49 3.90 -12.01
C LYS A 446 -22.76 3.88 -13.35
N ASP A 447 -21.67 4.61 -13.42
CA ASP A 447 -20.82 4.72 -14.60
C ASP A 447 -19.39 4.35 -14.28
N ARG A 448 -18.72 3.69 -15.23
CA ARG A 448 -17.29 3.40 -15.16
C ARG A 448 -16.91 2.67 -13.88
N PRO A 449 -17.48 1.50 -13.57
CA PRO A 449 -17.07 0.73 -12.41
C PRO A 449 -15.58 0.39 -12.49
N LEU A 450 -14.84 0.67 -11.41
CA LEU A 450 -13.41 0.44 -11.28
C LEU A 450 -13.14 -0.43 -10.06
N SER A 451 -12.01 -1.10 -10.07
CA SER A 451 -11.52 -1.92 -8.96
C SER A 451 -10.23 -1.34 -8.37
N PRO A 452 -9.79 -1.77 -7.18
CA PRO A 452 -8.46 -1.45 -6.67
C PRO A 452 -7.33 -1.79 -7.64
N ASN A 453 -7.52 -2.80 -8.49
CA ASN A 453 -6.53 -3.22 -9.47
C ASN A 453 -6.32 -2.18 -10.59
N ASP A 454 -7.36 -1.45 -11.00
CA ASP A 454 -7.25 -0.39 -12.00
C ASP A 454 -6.44 0.79 -11.45
N VAL A 455 -6.59 1.06 -10.16
CA VAL A 455 -5.76 2.05 -9.45
C VAL A 455 -4.29 1.61 -9.45
N TRP A 456 -4.01 0.34 -9.08
CA TRP A 456 -2.63 -0.18 -9.08
C TRP A 456 -2.05 -0.31 -10.48
N ALA A 457 -2.83 -0.66 -11.49
CA ALA A 457 -2.39 -0.67 -12.89
C ALA A 457 -1.96 0.75 -13.33
N THR A 458 -2.69 1.79 -12.90
CA THR A 458 -2.34 3.19 -13.14
C THR A 458 -1.03 3.57 -12.44
N VAL A 459 -0.86 3.17 -11.18
CA VAL A 459 0.37 3.38 -10.39
C VAL A 459 1.57 2.68 -11.05
N TYR A 460 1.43 1.41 -11.44
CA TYR A 460 2.52 0.66 -12.08
C TYR A 460 2.90 1.27 -13.43
N ARG A 461 1.91 1.68 -14.23
CA ARG A 461 2.17 2.41 -15.47
C ARG A 461 2.96 3.70 -15.24
N HIS A 462 2.58 4.50 -14.23
CA HIS A 462 3.31 5.72 -13.87
C HIS A 462 4.76 5.42 -13.50
N LEU A 463 5.00 4.33 -12.77
CA LEU A 463 6.34 3.90 -12.38
C LEU A 463 7.12 3.17 -13.49
N GLY A 464 6.52 2.94 -14.66
CA GLY A 464 7.13 2.14 -15.73
C GLY A 464 7.30 0.67 -15.37
N ILE A 465 6.48 0.14 -14.46
CA ILE A 465 6.45 -1.28 -14.09
C ILE A 465 5.41 -1.99 -14.97
N ASP A 466 5.83 -3.02 -15.67
CA ASP A 466 4.92 -3.86 -16.45
C ASP A 466 4.06 -4.70 -15.49
N LYS A 467 2.74 -4.49 -15.50
CA LYS A 467 1.78 -5.19 -14.64
C LYS A 467 1.69 -6.70 -14.89
N GLU A 468 2.14 -7.17 -16.07
CA GLU A 468 2.17 -8.58 -16.44
C GLU A 468 3.39 -9.33 -15.87
N LEU A 469 4.34 -8.63 -15.24
CA LEU A 469 5.46 -9.27 -14.58
C LEU A 469 4.98 -10.28 -13.54
N ALA A 470 5.69 -11.39 -13.43
CA ALA A 470 5.42 -12.43 -12.45
C ALA A 470 6.64 -12.69 -11.58
N VAL A 471 6.40 -13.00 -10.31
CA VAL A 471 7.41 -13.41 -9.34
C VAL A 471 7.03 -14.77 -8.74
N PRO A 472 8.00 -15.63 -8.41
CA PRO A 472 7.68 -16.91 -7.79
C PRO A 472 7.15 -16.70 -6.36
N ASP A 473 6.09 -17.45 -6.01
CA ASP A 473 5.66 -17.59 -4.61
C ASP A 473 6.62 -18.54 -3.83
N LEU A 474 6.34 -18.79 -2.57
CA LEU A 474 7.16 -19.68 -1.72
C LEU A 474 7.22 -21.14 -2.27
N GLY A 475 6.27 -21.53 -3.09
CA GLY A 475 6.26 -22.84 -3.78
C GLY A 475 6.92 -22.82 -5.15
N GLY A 476 7.50 -21.69 -5.57
CA GLY A 476 8.13 -21.53 -6.89
C GLY A 476 7.14 -21.29 -8.04
N ARG A 477 5.85 -21.13 -7.75
CA ARG A 477 4.83 -20.89 -8.78
C ARG A 477 4.88 -19.42 -9.20
N PRO A 478 4.94 -19.12 -10.52
CA PRO A 478 4.91 -17.74 -11.00
C PRO A 478 3.55 -17.07 -10.68
N MET A 479 3.60 -15.97 -9.97
CA MET A 479 2.44 -15.15 -9.58
C MET A 479 2.56 -13.80 -10.27
N PRO A 480 1.59 -13.38 -11.10
CA PRO A 480 1.61 -12.05 -11.69
C PRO A 480 1.57 -11.01 -10.57
N ILE A 481 2.24 -9.86 -10.75
CA ILE A 481 2.23 -8.81 -9.72
C ILE A 481 0.85 -8.19 -9.55
N LEU A 482 0.06 -8.15 -10.63
CA LEU A 482 -1.34 -7.73 -10.61
C LEU A 482 -2.18 -8.76 -11.40
N PRO A 483 -3.19 -9.38 -10.80
CA PRO A 483 -3.94 -10.46 -11.47
C PRO A 483 -4.91 -9.96 -12.55
N SER A 484 -5.27 -8.68 -12.52
CA SER A 484 -6.23 -8.02 -13.41
C SER A 484 -6.09 -6.50 -13.28
N GLY A 485 -6.90 -5.76 -14.01
CA GLY A 485 -6.97 -4.29 -13.96
C GLY A 485 -6.25 -3.64 -15.11
N GLU A 486 -6.78 -2.50 -15.54
CA GLU A 486 -6.23 -1.68 -16.61
C GLU A 486 -5.98 -0.25 -16.10
N PRO A 487 -4.94 0.42 -16.58
CA PRO A 487 -4.72 1.82 -16.25
C PRO A 487 -5.96 2.66 -16.59
N ILE A 488 -6.33 3.56 -15.71
CA ILE A 488 -7.51 4.42 -15.84
C ILE A 488 -7.28 5.39 -17.00
N SER A 489 -7.90 5.11 -18.14
CA SER A 489 -7.65 5.80 -19.42
C SER A 489 -7.96 7.30 -19.37
N GLU A 490 -8.94 7.71 -18.57
CA GLU A 490 -9.35 9.12 -18.41
C GLU A 490 -8.25 9.97 -17.75
N LEU A 491 -7.38 9.35 -16.96
CA LEU A 491 -6.23 10.00 -16.32
C LEU A 491 -5.01 10.05 -17.26
N LEU A 492 -4.97 9.19 -18.26
CA LEU A 492 -3.89 9.16 -19.24
C LEU A 492 -4.13 10.21 -20.31
N GLY A 493 -3.14 11.04 -20.62
CA GLY A 493 -3.21 12.07 -21.63
C GLY A 493 -3.18 11.55 -23.05
#